data_34b09be16f80955d29cf3d7dbe5c8ed3
#
_entry.id   34b09be16f80955d29cf3d7dbe5c8ed3
#
_cell.length_a   1.000
_cell.length_b   1.000
_cell.length_c   1.000
_cell.angle_alpha   90.00
_cell.angle_beta   90.00
_cell.angle_gamma   90.00
#
_symmetry.space_group_name_H-M   'P 1'
#
loop_
_entity.id
_entity.type
_entity.pdbx_description
1 polymer ?
#
loop_
_entity_poly.entity_id
_entity_poly.type
_entity_poly.pdbx_seq_one_letter_code
_entity_poly.pdbx_strand_id
1 'polypeptide(L)'
;MNLEQLFDLAPHGPDVFVGEGHEYPWGGLFGGHIVAQALRAAAFTVSDELLPHSLRAYFIRRGDNTQPVRYEVDRIRDGKSFTTRR
;
A
#
# COMPACT_ATOMS: atom_id res chain seq x y z
N MET A 1 10.38 3.12 -13.29
CA MET A 1 9.94 2.09 -12.30
C MET A 1 9.05 1.07 -12.99
N ASN A 2 9.33 -0.21 -12.81
CA ASN A 2 8.46 -1.28 -13.33
C ASN A 2 7.53 -1.78 -12.21
N LEU A 3 6.61 -2.71 -12.55
CA LEU A 3 5.64 -3.23 -11.59
C LEU A 3 6.30 -3.97 -10.42
N GLU A 4 7.38 -4.71 -10.68
CA GLU A 4 8.09 -5.41 -9.62
C GLU A 4 8.65 -4.44 -8.60
N GLN A 5 9.26 -3.34 -9.06
CA GLN A 5 9.78 -2.30 -8.18
C GLN A 5 8.66 -1.57 -7.41
N LEU A 6 7.53 -1.35 -8.08
CA LEU A 6 6.37 -0.71 -7.46
C LEU A 6 5.87 -1.51 -6.26
N PHE A 7 5.82 -2.84 -6.38
CA PHE A 7 5.28 -3.73 -5.37
C PHE A 7 6.34 -4.29 -4.41
N ASP A 8 7.59 -3.90 -4.57
CA ASP A 8 8.69 -4.37 -3.72
C ASP A 8 8.77 -3.49 -2.47
N LEU A 9 7.95 -3.82 -1.48
CA LEU A 9 7.92 -3.10 -0.21
C LEU A 9 8.85 -3.76 0.79
N ALA A 10 9.60 -2.96 1.53
CA ALA A 10 10.48 -3.44 2.58
C ALA A 10 9.71 -3.53 3.90
N PRO A 11 9.74 -4.69 4.61
CA PRO A 11 9.15 -4.77 5.94
C PRO A 11 9.93 -3.91 6.92
N HIS A 12 9.21 -3.23 7.81
CA HIS A 12 9.80 -2.28 8.74
C HIS A 12 9.15 -2.36 10.12
N GLY A 13 9.02 -3.59 10.63
CA GLY A 13 8.34 -3.89 11.87
C GLY A 13 7.00 -4.59 11.60
N PRO A 14 6.26 -4.99 12.66
CA PRO A 14 4.98 -5.67 12.49
C PRO A 14 3.97 -4.80 11.76
N ASP A 15 3.42 -5.32 10.66
CA ASP A 15 2.38 -4.66 9.85
C ASP A 15 2.78 -3.26 9.35
N VAL A 16 4.09 -3.01 9.20
CA VAL A 16 4.64 -1.77 8.66
C VAL A 16 5.53 -2.10 7.46
N PHE A 17 5.32 -1.39 6.36
CA PHE A 17 6.05 -1.59 5.12
C PHE A 17 6.47 -0.24 4.54
N VAL A 18 7.60 -0.22 3.85
CA VAL A 18 8.11 1.01 3.23
C VAL A 18 8.25 0.77 1.73
N GLY A 19 7.67 1.66 0.95
CA GLY A 19 7.76 1.66 -0.50
C GLY A 19 8.52 2.86 -1.02
N GLU A 20 9.22 2.68 -2.14
CA GLU A 20 9.93 3.77 -2.80
C GLU A 20 8.97 4.62 -3.62
N GLY A 21 9.25 5.93 -3.63
CA GLY A 21 8.57 6.85 -4.52
C GLY A 21 9.18 6.81 -5.92
N HIS A 22 8.56 7.51 -6.85
CA HIS A 22 9.05 7.65 -8.22
C HIS A 22 8.79 9.08 -8.68
N GLU A 23 9.75 9.67 -9.37
CA GLU A 23 9.59 11.00 -9.93
C GLU A 23 8.58 11.00 -11.08
N TYR A 24 7.61 11.89 -10.98
CA TYR A 24 6.63 12.15 -12.02
C TYR A 24 6.74 13.59 -12.49
N PRO A 25 6.41 13.90 -13.76
CA PRO A 25 6.56 15.24 -14.30
C PRO A 25 5.83 16.35 -13.52
N TRP A 26 4.77 15.99 -12.83
CA TRP A 26 3.98 16.96 -12.03
C TRP A 26 4.53 17.15 -10.61
N GLY A 27 5.62 16.49 -10.23
CA GLY A 27 6.35 16.74 -8.99
C GLY A 27 5.76 16.14 -7.71
N GLY A 28 4.71 15.33 -7.79
CA GLY A 28 4.13 14.61 -6.65
C GLY A 28 4.00 13.13 -6.93
N LEU A 29 3.55 12.36 -5.94
CA LEU A 29 3.25 10.95 -6.17
C LEU A 29 1.95 10.80 -6.93
N PHE A 30 1.93 9.86 -7.87
CA PHE A 30 0.72 9.46 -8.54
C PHE A 30 -0.19 8.70 -7.56
N GLY A 31 -1.49 9.07 -7.50
CA GLY A 31 -2.43 8.44 -6.59
C GLY A 31 -2.52 6.93 -6.76
N GLY A 32 -2.47 6.44 -8.00
CA GLY A 32 -2.45 5.02 -8.28
C GLY A 32 -1.22 4.30 -7.73
N HIS A 33 -0.07 4.97 -7.68
CA HIS A 33 1.15 4.44 -7.08
C HIS A 33 0.93 4.16 -5.58
N ILE A 34 0.39 5.13 -4.87
CA ILE A 34 0.13 5.00 -3.43
C ILE A 34 -0.91 3.91 -3.17
N VAL A 35 -2.00 3.89 -3.93
CA VAL A 35 -3.07 2.89 -3.77
C VAL A 35 -2.53 1.48 -4.04
N ALA A 36 -1.74 1.30 -5.09
CA ALA A 36 -1.15 0.00 -5.42
C ALA A 36 -0.23 -0.50 -4.31
N GLN A 37 0.63 0.34 -3.80
CA GLN A 37 1.53 -0.02 -2.69
C GLN A 37 0.76 -0.27 -1.39
N ALA A 38 -0.26 0.53 -1.09
CA ALA A 38 -1.09 0.34 0.09
C ALA A 38 -1.83 -1.00 0.03
N LEU A 39 -2.37 -1.37 -1.14
CA LEU A 39 -3.00 -2.67 -1.33
C LEU A 39 -2.01 -3.80 -1.15
N ARG A 40 -0.79 -3.66 -1.68
CA ARG A 40 0.27 -4.65 -1.50
C ARG A 40 0.65 -4.82 -0.03
N ALA A 41 0.80 -3.71 0.70
CA ALA A 41 1.10 -3.74 2.13
C ALA A 41 0.01 -4.49 2.90
N ALA A 42 -1.25 -4.18 2.63
CA ALA A 42 -2.38 -4.89 3.27
C ALA A 42 -2.36 -6.38 2.92
N ALA A 43 -2.05 -6.73 1.67
CA ALA A 43 -2.02 -8.12 1.22
C ALA A 43 -0.96 -8.96 1.95
N PHE A 44 0.16 -8.35 2.35
CA PHE A 44 1.18 -9.04 3.14
C PHE A 44 0.68 -9.49 4.52
N THR A 45 -0.41 -8.91 5.02
CA THR A 45 -0.95 -9.21 6.34
C THR A 45 -2.08 -10.23 6.30
N VAL A 46 -2.44 -10.74 5.13
CA VAL A 46 -3.51 -11.74 4.97
C VAL A 46 -2.95 -13.01 4.32
N SER A 47 -3.69 -14.10 4.44
CA SER A 47 -3.35 -15.36 3.77
C SER A 47 -3.35 -15.19 2.25
N ASP A 48 -2.43 -15.88 1.56
CA ASP A 48 -2.35 -15.88 0.10
C ASP A 48 -3.63 -16.39 -0.58
N GLU A 49 -4.45 -17.14 0.16
CA GLU A 49 -5.72 -17.65 -0.36
C GLU A 49 -6.80 -16.58 -0.46
N LEU A 50 -6.63 -15.47 0.24
CA LEU A 50 -7.61 -14.38 0.26
C LEU A 50 -7.25 -13.35 -0.78
N LEU A 51 -8.20 -13.07 -1.68
CA LEU A 51 -8.03 -12.06 -2.73
C LEU A 51 -8.85 -10.83 -2.39
N PRO A 52 -8.36 -9.63 -2.71
CA PRO A 52 -9.12 -8.41 -2.48
C PRO A 52 -10.33 -8.35 -3.39
N HIS A 53 -11.47 -7.93 -2.87
CA HIS A 53 -12.68 -7.75 -3.68
C HIS A 53 -13.24 -6.33 -3.61
N SER A 54 -12.78 -5.51 -2.68
CA SER A 54 -13.12 -4.09 -2.67
C SER A 54 -12.01 -3.27 -2.05
N LEU A 55 -11.84 -2.08 -2.57
CA LEU A 55 -10.82 -1.14 -2.11
C LEU A 55 -11.42 0.27 -2.13
N ARG A 56 -11.20 1.02 -1.04
CA ARG A 56 -11.58 2.42 -0.95
C ARG A 56 -10.37 3.25 -0.55
N ALA A 57 -10.18 4.38 -1.20
CA ALA A 57 -9.09 5.28 -0.90
C ALA A 57 -9.59 6.72 -0.82
N TYR A 58 -9.00 7.49 0.10
CA TYR A 58 -9.25 8.92 0.23
C TYR A 58 -7.93 9.66 0.03
N PHE A 59 -7.89 10.60 -0.91
CA PHE A 59 -6.72 11.42 -1.19
C PHE A 59 -6.88 12.76 -0.48
N ILE A 60 -6.13 12.94 0.61
CA ILE A 60 -6.28 14.11 1.47
C ILE A 60 -5.31 15.20 1.06
N ARG A 61 -4.09 14.83 0.67
CA ARG A 61 -3.07 15.77 0.20
C ARG A 61 -2.05 15.06 -0.68
N ARG A 62 -1.26 15.87 -1.37
CA ARG A 62 -0.24 15.42 -2.31
C ARG A 62 0.88 14.68 -1.58
N GLY A 63 1.29 13.53 -2.12
CA GLY A 63 2.45 12.82 -1.62
C GLY A 63 3.75 13.43 -2.10
N ASP A 64 4.82 13.21 -1.33
CA ASP A 64 6.17 13.66 -1.67
C ASP A 64 6.92 12.49 -2.32
N ASN A 65 7.24 12.61 -3.61
CA ASN A 65 7.92 11.58 -4.36
C ASN A 65 9.43 11.51 -4.10
N THR A 66 9.98 12.43 -3.30
CA THR A 66 11.39 12.43 -2.93
C THR A 66 11.67 11.59 -1.69
N GLN A 67 10.64 11.14 -1.01
CA GLN A 67 10.73 10.36 0.23
C GLN A 67 10.12 8.98 0.06
N PRO A 68 10.63 7.97 0.75
CA PRO A 68 9.93 6.68 0.85
C PRO A 68 8.58 6.87 1.53
N VAL A 69 7.63 6.01 1.19
CA VAL A 69 6.31 6.03 1.78
C VAL A 69 6.18 4.89 2.78
N ARG A 70 5.76 5.22 3.99
CA ARG A 70 5.52 4.26 5.04
C ARG A 70 4.05 3.87 5.06
N TYR A 71 3.78 2.58 5.02
CA TYR A 71 2.44 2.02 5.06
C TYR A 71 2.26 1.28 6.38
N GLU A 72 1.38 1.78 7.22
CA GLU A 72 1.01 1.15 8.48
C GLU A 72 -0.33 0.46 8.28
N VAL A 73 -0.37 -0.86 8.48
CA VAL A 73 -1.56 -1.65 8.23
C VAL A 73 -2.26 -1.96 9.54
N ASP A 74 -3.55 -1.63 9.58
CA ASP A 74 -4.44 -1.94 10.69
C ASP A 74 -5.25 -3.19 10.37
N ARG A 75 -5.20 -4.19 11.24
CA ARG A 75 -6.00 -5.41 11.11
C ARG A 75 -7.37 -5.17 11.74
N ILE A 76 -8.29 -4.61 10.95
CA ILE A 76 -9.61 -4.24 11.45
C ILE A 76 -10.43 -5.49 11.78
N ARG A 77 -10.38 -6.51 10.91
CA ARG A 77 -11.17 -7.72 11.12
C ARG A 77 -10.56 -8.91 10.40
N ASP A 78 -10.49 -10.02 11.09
CA ASP A 78 -10.22 -11.33 10.53
C ASP A 78 -11.44 -12.21 10.80
N GLY A 79 -12.45 -12.09 9.96
CA GLY A 79 -13.69 -12.82 10.11
C GLY A 79 -13.68 -14.13 9.35
N LYS A 80 -14.70 -14.93 9.58
CA LYS A 80 -14.88 -16.21 8.89
C LYS A 80 -15.17 -16.01 7.41
N SER A 81 -15.95 -14.97 7.07
CA SER A 81 -16.35 -14.67 5.69
C SER A 81 -15.65 -13.44 5.10
N PHE A 82 -15.27 -12.49 5.94
CA PHE A 82 -14.66 -11.24 5.51
C PHE A 82 -13.44 -10.91 6.34
N THR A 83 -12.42 -10.40 5.66
CA THR A 83 -11.20 -9.87 6.25
C THR A 83 -11.05 -8.42 5.82
N THR A 84 -10.79 -7.52 6.77
CA THR A 84 -10.68 -6.09 6.52
C THR A 84 -9.34 -5.56 7.02
N ARG A 85 -8.68 -4.78 6.18
CA ARG A 85 -7.44 -4.07 6.49
C ARG A 85 -7.61 -2.58 6.21
N ARG A 86 -6.92 -1.78 7.01
CA ARG A 86 -6.88 -0.34 6.76
C ARG A 86 -5.44 0.14 6.80
#